data_e626a4935030f7bc7c9b11108483b848
#
_entry.id   e626a4935030f7bc7c9b11108483b848
#
_cell.length_a   1.000
_cell.length_b   1.000
_cell.length_c   1.000
_cell.angle_alpha   90.00
_cell.angle_beta   90.00
_cell.angle_gamma   90.00
#
_symmetry.space_group_name_H-M   'P 1'
#
loop_
_entity.id
_entity.type
_entity.pdbx_description
1 polymer ?
#
loop_
_entity_poly.entity_id
_entity_poly.type
_entity_poly.pdbx_seq_one_letter_code
_entity_poly.pdbx_strand_id
1 'polypeptide(L)'
;VIRYATRPDAAALQWLTPAQTAGGRQPYMFSQGQAILTRTWIPTQDSPGIRQTWDARIIAPSDLKVVMSAEGLNTRGEPAGDGQTAWRFRMTNPVPPYLIAVAVGDVAFEAIDERTGVWTEPSMLAASHAEMVPTAEMVDAAEALYGPYRWGRYDLLILPPSFPFGGMENPRLTFATPTIIAGDQSLVSLVAHELAHSWSGNLVTNATWADFWLNEGFTVYFENRIMEAVYGRDRALMLQSLGWGDLQSTLADLPAADTRLKLDLAGRDPDEGLTDVAYEKGAAFLHTIERTVGRERFDAWLKGYFERNAFRPMTTEMFLEDIRAHLVTTKALEDQLMMDAWIYQPGMPSNWVPPVSGAFAPVDVAARAFFADRGPASAIPWAGWSTQERQRFLAWRPEGGAAGADWLTPAQLADLEATLKLREEGNAELVFAWLDIAVQHRYQPAVPTLERFLTTMGRRKFVLPLFTSLWAEGDWGRAIATPLYARARPGYHPVTTNSVDAVVGRP
;
A
#
# COMPACT_ATOMS: atom_id res chain seq x y z
N VAL A 1 -23.89 28.31 0.58
CA VAL A 1 -24.04 27.31 -0.48
C VAL A 1 -23.08 27.65 -1.62
N ILE A 2 -22.22 26.70 -2.00
CA ILE A 2 -21.31 26.82 -3.14
C ILE A 2 -21.89 25.95 -4.28
N ARG A 3 -22.04 26.52 -5.47
CA ARG A 3 -22.39 25.79 -6.71
C ARG A 3 -21.19 25.83 -7.63
N TYR A 4 -20.73 24.69 -8.10
CA TYR A 4 -19.53 24.61 -8.94
C TYR A 4 -19.62 23.40 -9.89
N ALA A 5 -18.73 23.38 -10.86
CA ALA A 5 -18.45 22.21 -11.69
C ALA A 5 -16.99 21.81 -11.47
N THR A 6 -16.76 20.53 -11.22
CA THR A 6 -15.42 19.96 -11.15
C THR A 6 -14.84 19.87 -12.55
N ARG A 7 -13.57 20.23 -12.70
CA ARG A 7 -12.87 20.08 -13.98
C ARG A 7 -12.70 18.59 -14.33
N PRO A 8 -12.75 18.21 -15.61
CA PRO A 8 -12.53 16.82 -16.03
C PRO A 8 -11.15 16.26 -15.67
N ASP A 9 -10.16 17.14 -15.49
CA ASP A 9 -8.78 16.83 -15.11
C ASP A 9 -8.49 17.01 -13.61
N ALA A 10 -9.53 17.04 -12.78
CA ALA A 10 -9.38 17.10 -11.32
C ALA A 10 -8.57 15.90 -10.83
N ALA A 11 -7.41 16.16 -10.19
CA ALA A 11 -6.43 15.14 -9.87
C ALA A 11 -6.94 14.03 -8.92
N ALA A 12 -7.93 14.36 -8.08
CA ALA A 12 -8.56 13.37 -7.20
C ALA A 12 -9.48 12.38 -7.93
N LEU A 13 -9.94 12.66 -9.14
CA LEU A 13 -10.95 11.85 -9.82
C LEU A 13 -10.35 11.12 -11.03
N GLN A 14 -10.38 9.80 -10.97
CA GLN A 14 -9.98 8.95 -12.09
C GLN A 14 -11.22 8.51 -12.86
N TRP A 15 -11.31 8.92 -14.13
CA TRP A 15 -12.36 8.53 -15.06
C TRP A 15 -11.84 7.45 -16.01
N LEU A 16 -12.51 6.30 -16.03
CA LEU A 16 -12.10 5.15 -16.83
C LEU A 16 -13.14 4.86 -17.91
N THR A 17 -12.65 4.61 -19.11
CA THR A 17 -13.48 4.03 -20.19
C THR A 17 -13.76 2.56 -19.89
N PRO A 18 -14.80 1.95 -20.52
CA PRO A 18 -15.07 0.53 -20.37
C PRO A 18 -13.84 -0.36 -20.63
N ALA A 19 -13.01 -0.02 -21.60
CA ALA A 19 -11.80 -0.80 -21.93
C ALA A 19 -10.73 -0.83 -20.80
N GLN A 20 -10.82 0.06 -19.81
CA GLN A 20 -9.91 0.16 -18.68
C GLN A 20 -10.46 -0.54 -17.42
N THR A 21 -11.65 -1.17 -17.51
CA THR A 21 -12.30 -1.88 -16.42
C THR A 21 -12.18 -3.38 -16.60
N ALA A 22 -12.32 -4.15 -15.54
CA ALA A 22 -12.24 -5.61 -15.60
C ALA A 22 -13.39 -6.24 -16.42
N GLY A 23 -14.59 -5.65 -16.32
CA GLY A 23 -15.76 -6.10 -17.05
C GLY A 23 -15.79 -5.69 -18.53
N GLY A 24 -15.09 -4.63 -18.91
CA GLY A 24 -15.01 -4.12 -20.28
C GLY A 24 -16.33 -3.56 -20.86
N ARG A 25 -17.34 -3.32 -20.01
CA ARG A 25 -18.71 -2.99 -20.47
C ARG A 25 -19.17 -1.59 -20.10
N GLN A 26 -18.88 -1.16 -18.89
CA GLN A 26 -19.35 0.10 -18.34
C GLN A 26 -18.17 1.00 -17.97
N PRO A 27 -18.34 2.32 -18.02
CA PRO A 27 -17.34 3.24 -17.50
C PRO A 27 -17.23 3.13 -15.98
N TYR A 28 -16.12 3.62 -15.44
CA TYR A 28 -15.88 3.63 -14.01
C TYR A 28 -15.27 4.96 -13.58
N MET A 29 -15.58 5.39 -12.36
CA MET A 29 -14.94 6.55 -11.73
C MET A 29 -14.62 6.20 -10.28
N PHE A 30 -13.43 6.56 -9.80
CA PHE A 30 -13.10 6.53 -8.39
C PHE A 30 -12.31 7.76 -7.97
N SER A 31 -12.37 8.08 -6.69
CA SER A 31 -11.60 9.18 -6.10
C SER A 31 -10.37 8.67 -5.36
N GLN A 32 -9.33 9.52 -5.30
CA GLN A 32 -8.15 9.36 -4.47
C GLN A 32 -7.81 10.71 -3.83
N GLY A 33 -8.03 10.83 -2.52
CA GLY A 33 -7.87 12.11 -1.80
C GLY A 33 -6.48 12.36 -1.24
N GLN A 34 -5.75 11.31 -0.86
CA GLN A 34 -4.41 11.42 -0.26
C GLN A 34 -3.38 11.91 -1.31
N ALA A 35 -2.44 12.80 -0.99
CA ALA A 35 -2.37 13.48 0.31
C ALA A 35 -3.28 14.70 0.40
N ILE A 36 -3.37 15.56 -0.62
CA ILE A 36 -4.10 16.84 -0.65
C ILE A 36 -4.93 17.03 -1.92
N LEU A 37 -5.42 15.93 -2.51
CA LEU A 37 -6.15 15.97 -3.78
C LEU A 37 -7.66 16.22 -3.60
N THR A 38 -8.22 16.06 -2.39
CA THR A 38 -9.65 16.28 -2.14
C THR A 38 -10.10 17.67 -2.52
N ARG A 39 -9.25 18.69 -2.33
CA ARG A 39 -9.51 20.09 -2.74
C ARG A 39 -9.76 20.28 -4.24
N THR A 40 -9.40 19.29 -5.06
CA THR A 40 -9.60 19.37 -6.51
C THR A 40 -11.02 19.07 -6.95
N TRP A 41 -11.85 18.49 -6.04
CA TRP A 41 -13.24 18.17 -6.32
C TRP A 41 -14.23 18.59 -5.22
N ILE A 42 -13.78 18.74 -3.98
CA ILE A 42 -14.58 19.29 -2.87
C ILE A 42 -13.92 20.57 -2.37
N PRO A 43 -14.67 21.70 -2.29
CA PRO A 43 -14.17 22.91 -1.66
C PRO A 43 -14.11 22.74 -0.14
N THR A 44 -12.94 22.34 0.36
CA THR A 44 -12.68 22.02 1.77
C THR A 44 -11.30 22.51 2.22
N GLN A 45 -11.10 22.56 3.54
CA GLN A 45 -9.78 22.75 4.14
C GLN A 45 -9.05 21.39 4.12
N ASP A 46 -8.34 21.14 3.03
CA ASP A 46 -7.73 19.85 2.73
C ASP A 46 -6.40 19.67 3.47
N SER A 47 -6.51 19.29 4.74
CA SER A 47 -5.40 19.01 5.65
C SER A 47 -5.77 17.81 6.53
N PRO A 48 -4.86 16.91 6.86
CA PRO A 48 -5.12 15.75 7.70
C PRO A 48 -5.49 16.16 9.15
N GLY A 49 -5.06 17.35 9.59
CA GLY A 49 -5.42 17.91 10.91
C GLY A 49 -6.85 18.45 11.01
N ILE A 50 -7.57 18.59 9.90
CA ILE A 50 -8.95 19.08 9.86
C ILE A 50 -9.90 17.90 9.72
N ARG A 51 -10.80 17.75 10.69
CA ARG A 51 -11.77 16.63 10.71
C ARG A 51 -13.19 17.16 10.61
N GLN A 52 -14.03 16.45 9.85
CA GLN A 52 -15.42 16.84 9.59
C GLN A 52 -16.33 15.64 9.44
N THR A 53 -17.57 15.77 9.85
CA THR A 53 -18.68 14.89 9.48
C THR A 53 -19.28 15.38 8.17
N TRP A 54 -19.95 14.48 7.43
CA TRP A 54 -20.55 14.86 6.16
C TRP A 54 -21.73 13.98 5.75
N ASP A 55 -22.59 14.57 4.93
CA ASP A 55 -23.66 13.89 4.19
C ASP A 55 -23.43 14.09 2.69
N ALA A 56 -23.73 13.08 1.89
CA ALA A 56 -23.66 13.19 0.45
C ALA A 56 -24.93 12.65 -0.24
N ARG A 57 -25.31 13.29 -1.34
CA ARG A 57 -26.28 12.80 -2.30
C ARG A 57 -25.62 12.80 -3.67
N ILE A 58 -25.40 11.62 -4.22
CA ILE A 58 -24.77 11.42 -5.52
C ILE A 58 -25.82 10.95 -6.51
N ILE A 59 -25.85 11.56 -7.70
CA ILE A 59 -26.73 11.15 -8.80
C ILE A 59 -25.84 10.60 -9.92
N ALA A 60 -26.15 9.39 -10.36
CA ALA A 60 -25.44 8.71 -11.43
C ALA A 60 -26.43 8.03 -12.40
N PRO A 61 -25.97 7.63 -13.60
CA PRO A 61 -26.77 6.79 -14.49
C PRO A 61 -27.31 5.54 -13.77
N SER A 62 -28.54 5.12 -14.08
CA SER A 62 -29.23 4.05 -13.34
C SER A 62 -28.66 2.65 -13.55
N ASP A 63 -27.81 2.47 -14.55
CA ASP A 63 -27.04 1.24 -14.82
C ASP A 63 -25.71 1.15 -14.06
N LEU A 64 -25.36 2.22 -13.31
CA LEU A 64 -24.20 2.26 -12.45
C LEU A 64 -24.61 2.36 -10.98
N LYS A 65 -23.77 1.84 -10.10
CA LYS A 65 -23.93 1.95 -8.65
C LYS A 65 -22.89 2.93 -8.09
N VAL A 66 -23.31 3.65 -7.05
CA VAL A 66 -22.41 4.53 -6.26
C VAL A 66 -22.12 3.86 -4.93
N VAL A 67 -20.87 3.87 -4.52
CA VAL A 67 -20.42 3.48 -3.18
C VAL A 67 -19.49 4.57 -2.62
N MET A 68 -19.53 4.79 -1.30
CA MET A 68 -18.71 5.82 -0.63
C MET A 68 -18.18 5.28 0.71
N SER A 69 -17.14 5.95 1.22
CA SER A 69 -16.56 5.74 2.55
C SER A 69 -17.48 6.20 3.68
N ALA A 70 -18.74 5.75 3.68
CA ALA A 70 -19.77 6.16 4.61
C ALA A 70 -20.91 5.14 4.71
N GLU A 71 -21.83 5.37 5.63
CA GLU A 71 -23.08 4.60 5.70
C GLU A 71 -23.98 4.93 4.53
N GLY A 72 -24.38 3.91 3.76
CA GLY A 72 -25.40 4.03 2.72
C GLY A 72 -26.80 4.08 3.32
N LEU A 73 -27.52 5.18 3.10
CA LEU A 73 -28.85 5.41 3.68
C LEU A 73 -29.98 4.85 2.78
N ASN A 74 -29.71 4.59 1.50
CA ASN A 74 -30.64 4.01 0.55
C ASN A 74 -29.95 3.01 -0.39
N THR A 75 -29.76 1.79 0.08
CA THR A 75 -28.95 0.74 -0.58
C THR A 75 -29.42 0.34 -1.99
N ARG A 76 -30.66 0.67 -2.37
CA ARG A 76 -31.22 0.44 -3.71
C ARG A 76 -31.21 1.68 -4.61
N GLY A 77 -30.83 2.84 -4.05
CA GLY A 77 -30.98 4.12 -4.71
C GLY A 77 -32.46 4.57 -4.83
N GLU A 78 -32.66 5.80 -5.23
CA GLU A 78 -33.97 6.43 -5.47
C GLU A 78 -34.00 6.98 -6.90
N PRO A 79 -35.08 6.79 -7.68
CA PRO A 79 -35.20 7.39 -9.02
C PRO A 79 -34.99 8.92 -8.94
N ALA A 80 -34.12 9.45 -9.81
CA ALA A 80 -33.82 10.90 -9.90
C ALA A 80 -34.27 11.55 -11.22
N GLY A 81 -35.05 10.79 -12.06
CA GLY A 81 -35.49 11.21 -13.39
C GLY A 81 -34.44 10.93 -14.47
N ASP A 82 -34.83 11.01 -15.71
CA ASP A 82 -33.96 10.94 -16.91
C ASP A 82 -32.97 9.75 -16.93
N GLY A 83 -33.40 8.58 -16.47
CA GLY A 83 -32.50 7.40 -16.39
C GLY A 83 -31.39 7.49 -15.34
N GLN A 84 -31.62 8.32 -14.33
CA GLN A 84 -30.67 8.53 -13.22
C GLN A 84 -31.20 7.98 -11.89
N THR A 85 -30.28 7.63 -11.01
CA THR A 85 -30.53 7.16 -9.65
C THR A 85 -29.74 8.01 -8.65
N ALA A 86 -30.39 8.39 -7.54
CA ALA A 86 -29.78 9.13 -6.44
C ALA A 86 -29.42 8.18 -5.29
N TRP A 87 -28.22 8.30 -4.80
CA TRP A 87 -27.66 7.56 -3.69
C TRP A 87 -27.35 8.51 -2.54
N ARG A 88 -27.63 8.09 -1.29
CA ARG A 88 -27.42 8.94 -0.11
C ARG A 88 -26.49 8.25 0.87
N PHE A 89 -25.55 9.03 1.41
CA PHE A 89 -24.54 8.57 2.33
C PHE A 89 -24.39 9.53 3.52
N ARG A 90 -23.92 8.98 4.64
CA ARG A 90 -23.65 9.75 5.86
C ARG A 90 -22.42 9.22 6.59
N MET A 91 -21.50 10.12 6.94
CA MET A 91 -20.38 9.86 7.83
C MET A 91 -20.58 10.69 9.10
N THR A 92 -20.97 10.01 10.18
CA THR A 92 -21.24 10.64 11.49
C THR A 92 -19.99 10.83 12.33
N ASN A 93 -18.94 10.03 12.07
CA ASN A 93 -17.65 10.19 12.72
C ASN A 93 -16.84 11.27 11.98
N PRO A 94 -16.17 12.19 12.71
CA PRO A 94 -15.36 13.21 12.05
C PRO A 94 -14.10 12.56 11.42
N VAL A 95 -13.87 12.81 10.13
CA VAL A 95 -12.74 12.30 9.33
C VAL A 95 -12.02 13.44 8.62
N PRO A 96 -10.71 13.31 8.35
CA PRO A 96 -10.02 14.27 7.49
C PRO A 96 -10.52 14.17 6.03
N PRO A 97 -10.40 15.25 5.24
CA PRO A 97 -10.92 15.30 3.88
C PRO A 97 -10.42 14.19 2.96
N TYR A 98 -9.14 13.78 3.09
CA TYR A 98 -8.54 12.78 2.21
C TYR A 98 -9.21 11.39 2.32
N LEU A 99 -9.99 11.14 3.38
CA LEU A 99 -10.77 9.92 3.61
C LEU A 99 -12.19 9.97 3.04
N ILE A 100 -12.59 11.07 2.41
CA ILE A 100 -13.87 11.16 1.69
C ILE A 100 -13.68 10.53 0.32
N ALA A 101 -14.21 9.33 0.14
CA ALA A 101 -14.03 8.55 -1.06
C ALA A 101 -15.36 8.19 -1.71
N VAL A 102 -15.35 8.16 -3.05
CA VAL A 102 -16.48 7.77 -3.89
C VAL A 102 -16.00 6.89 -5.04
N ALA A 103 -16.79 5.89 -5.39
CA ALA A 103 -16.65 5.16 -6.63
C ALA A 103 -18.02 4.99 -7.29
N VAL A 104 -18.01 5.03 -8.63
CA VAL A 104 -19.20 4.86 -9.48
C VAL A 104 -18.85 3.89 -10.60
N GLY A 105 -19.58 2.79 -10.71
CA GLY A 105 -19.29 1.77 -11.71
C GLY A 105 -20.31 0.63 -11.70
N ASP A 106 -20.08 -0.36 -12.56
CA ASP A 106 -20.80 -1.64 -12.53
C ASP A 106 -20.21 -2.49 -11.42
N VAL A 107 -20.66 -2.27 -10.17
CA VAL A 107 -20.16 -2.98 -8.99
C VAL A 107 -21.24 -3.83 -8.32
N ALA A 108 -20.85 -5.01 -7.89
CA ALA A 108 -21.64 -5.96 -7.12
C ALA A 108 -21.04 -6.14 -5.73
N PHE A 109 -21.81 -6.68 -4.81
CA PHE A 109 -21.43 -6.91 -3.42
C PHE A 109 -21.65 -8.37 -3.02
N GLU A 110 -20.70 -8.91 -2.28
CA GLU A 110 -20.84 -10.20 -1.61
C GLU A 110 -20.35 -10.07 -0.15
N ALA A 111 -21.21 -10.50 0.79
CA ALA A 111 -20.89 -10.45 2.21
C ALA A 111 -19.94 -11.59 2.58
N ILE A 112 -18.93 -11.30 3.42
CA ILE A 112 -18.08 -12.31 4.06
C ILE A 112 -18.75 -12.73 5.37
N ASP A 113 -19.14 -11.75 6.18
CA ASP A 113 -19.92 -11.93 7.41
C ASP A 113 -20.91 -10.76 7.63
N GLU A 114 -21.40 -10.61 8.88
CA GLU A 114 -22.34 -9.54 9.23
C GLU A 114 -21.72 -8.14 9.12
N ARG A 115 -20.40 -8.01 9.29
CA ARG A 115 -19.67 -6.73 9.36
C ARG A 115 -18.75 -6.47 8.19
N THR A 116 -18.43 -7.49 7.39
CA THR A 116 -17.44 -7.42 6.32
C THR A 116 -18.00 -7.90 4.99
N GLY A 117 -17.45 -7.40 3.89
CA GLY A 117 -17.83 -7.81 2.54
C GLY A 117 -16.96 -7.19 1.47
N VAL A 118 -17.19 -7.62 0.24
CA VAL A 118 -16.41 -7.20 -0.93
C VAL A 118 -17.32 -6.58 -1.97
N TRP A 119 -16.95 -5.41 -2.42
CA TRP A 119 -17.45 -4.72 -3.59
C TRP A 119 -16.45 -4.86 -4.73
N THR A 120 -16.89 -5.16 -5.92
CA THR A 120 -16.06 -5.14 -7.14
C THR A 120 -16.93 -5.29 -8.39
N GLU A 121 -16.32 -5.20 -9.57
CA GLU A 121 -17.01 -5.52 -10.82
C GLU A 121 -17.48 -6.99 -10.83
N PRO A 122 -18.64 -7.31 -11.41
CA PRO A 122 -19.21 -8.67 -11.36
C PRO A 122 -18.26 -9.77 -11.84
N SER A 123 -17.41 -9.48 -12.82
CA SER A 123 -16.42 -10.44 -13.35
C SER A 123 -15.34 -10.84 -12.35
N MET A 124 -15.07 -10.00 -11.34
CA MET A 124 -14.05 -10.21 -10.32
C MET A 124 -14.61 -10.71 -8.99
N LEU A 125 -15.96 -10.71 -8.82
CA LEU A 125 -16.59 -10.86 -7.51
C LEU A 125 -16.23 -12.18 -6.83
N ALA A 126 -16.38 -13.30 -7.52
CA ALA A 126 -16.12 -14.62 -6.92
C ALA A 126 -14.65 -14.80 -6.50
N ALA A 127 -13.71 -14.36 -7.35
CA ALA A 127 -12.27 -14.44 -7.03
C ALA A 127 -11.92 -13.50 -5.86
N SER A 128 -12.45 -12.27 -5.88
CA SER A 128 -12.21 -11.30 -4.82
C SER A 128 -12.80 -11.76 -3.49
N HIS A 129 -14.02 -12.29 -3.48
CA HIS A 129 -14.64 -12.84 -2.27
C HIS A 129 -13.79 -13.98 -1.68
N ALA A 130 -13.39 -14.95 -2.50
CA ALA A 130 -12.59 -16.09 -2.05
C ALA A 130 -11.24 -15.65 -1.43
N GLU A 131 -10.61 -14.64 -2.02
CA GLU A 131 -9.33 -14.08 -1.52
C GLU A 131 -9.50 -13.33 -0.20
N MET A 132 -10.63 -12.61 -0.02
CA MET A 132 -10.86 -11.71 1.12
C MET A 132 -11.53 -12.37 2.33
N VAL A 133 -11.87 -13.66 2.29
CA VAL A 133 -12.48 -14.39 3.42
C VAL A 133 -11.76 -14.17 4.76
N PRO A 134 -10.41 -14.11 4.85
CA PRO A 134 -9.72 -13.89 6.12
C PRO A 134 -10.01 -12.54 6.79
N THR A 135 -10.63 -11.58 6.10
CA THR A 135 -10.91 -10.24 6.63
C THR A 135 -11.70 -10.28 7.94
N ALA A 136 -12.68 -11.19 8.08
CA ALA A 136 -13.50 -11.30 9.28
C ALA A 136 -12.64 -11.65 10.50
N GLU A 137 -11.76 -12.66 10.39
CA GLU A 137 -10.83 -13.05 11.45
C GLU A 137 -9.82 -11.94 11.78
N MET A 138 -9.36 -11.20 10.77
CA MET A 138 -8.47 -10.04 10.98
C MET A 138 -9.15 -8.94 11.78
N VAL A 139 -10.45 -8.65 11.56
CA VAL A 139 -11.21 -7.68 12.34
C VAL A 139 -11.30 -8.11 13.81
N ASP A 140 -11.63 -9.37 14.07
CA ASP A 140 -11.70 -9.90 15.44
C ASP A 140 -10.34 -9.86 16.14
N ALA A 141 -9.26 -10.22 15.44
CA ALA A 141 -7.90 -10.13 15.95
C ALA A 141 -7.49 -8.69 16.28
N ALA A 142 -7.80 -7.75 15.38
CA ALA A 142 -7.50 -6.33 15.58
C ALA A 142 -8.27 -5.74 16.77
N GLU A 143 -9.55 -6.05 16.93
CA GLU A 143 -10.35 -5.62 18.09
C GLU A 143 -9.80 -6.18 19.42
N ALA A 144 -9.36 -7.43 19.43
CA ALA A 144 -8.73 -8.04 20.60
C ALA A 144 -7.42 -7.30 20.98
N LEU A 145 -6.64 -6.90 20.00
CA LEU A 145 -5.36 -6.22 20.19
C LEU A 145 -5.51 -4.72 20.57
N TYR A 146 -6.40 -3.98 19.89
CA TYR A 146 -6.40 -2.51 19.90
C TYR A 146 -7.68 -1.86 20.43
N GLY A 147 -8.72 -2.65 20.72
CA GLY A 147 -10.02 -2.17 21.16
C GLY A 147 -11.04 -2.12 20.03
N PRO A 148 -12.28 -1.65 20.29
CA PRO A 148 -13.41 -1.83 19.39
C PRO A 148 -13.23 -1.09 18.06
N TYR A 149 -13.63 -1.75 16.97
CA TYR A 149 -13.77 -1.15 15.66
C TYR A 149 -14.96 -0.17 15.67
N ARG A 150 -14.72 1.11 15.41
CA ARG A 150 -15.70 2.18 15.64
C ARG A 150 -16.44 2.67 14.39
N TRP A 151 -16.20 2.03 13.23
CA TRP A 151 -16.67 2.52 11.93
C TRP A 151 -17.93 1.78 11.44
N GLY A 152 -18.44 0.78 12.16
CA GLY A 152 -19.59 -0.03 11.78
C GLY A 152 -19.20 -1.20 10.91
N ARG A 153 -19.39 -1.12 9.58
CA ARG A 153 -18.93 -2.14 8.62
C ARG A 153 -17.49 -1.85 8.17
N TYR A 154 -16.76 -2.93 7.87
CA TYR A 154 -15.48 -2.90 7.17
C TYR A 154 -15.63 -3.65 5.84
N ASP A 155 -15.89 -2.94 4.77
CA ASP A 155 -16.00 -3.49 3.43
C ASP A 155 -14.75 -3.12 2.59
N LEU A 156 -14.41 -3.96 1.61
CA LEU A 156 -13.36 -3.72 0.65
C LEU A 156 -13.96 -3.42 -0.73
N LEU A 157 -13.42 -2.47 -1.44
CA LEU A 157 -13.70 -2.24 -2.85
C LEU A 157 -12.45 -2.57 -3.67
N ILE A 158 -12.51 -3.67 -4.43
CA ILE A 158 -11.46 -3.99 -5.39
C ILE A 158 -11.66 -3.12 -6.63
N LEU A 159 -10.73 -2.22 -6.85
CA LEU A 159 -10.76 -1.22 -7.91
C LEU A 159 -10.22 -1.76 -9.24
N PRO A 160 -10.47 -1.05 -10.35
CA PRO A 160 -9.78 -1.32 -11.61
C PRO A 160 -8.25 -1.19 -11.52
N PRO A 161 -7.49 -1.82 -12.46
CA PRO A 161 -6.03 -1.87 -12.40
C PRO A 161 -5.28 -0.53 -12.42
N SER A 162 -5.95 0.56 -12.78
CA SER A 162 -5.38 1.92 -12.77
C SER A 162 -5.16 2.49 -11.37
N PHE A 163 -5.70 1.87 -10.32
CA PHE A 163 -5.54 2.33 -8.95
C PHE A 163 -4.04 2.41 -8.57
N PRO A 164 -3.54 3.58 -8.10
CA PRO A 164 -2.10 3.83 -8.02
C PRO A 164 -1.40 3.20 -6.81
N PHE A 165 -2.17 2.87 -5.75
CA PHE A 165 -1.66 2.34 -4.49
C PHE A 165 -1.97 0.86 -4.29
N GLY A 166 -1.51 0.28 -3.20
CA GLY A 166 -1.90 -1.03 -2.72
C GLY A 166 -3.33 -1.01 -2.20
N GLY A 167 -3.57 -0.12 -1.25
CA GLY A 167 -4.87 0.16 -0.69
C GLY A 167 -5.03 1.64 -0.40
N MET A 168 -6.18 1.98 0.15
CA MET A 168 -6.52 3.28 0.72
C MET A 168 -7.52 3.07 1.84
N GLU A 169 -7.18 3.56 3.01
CA GLU A 169 -7.83 3.30 4.29
C GLU A 169 -9.17 4.01 4.49
N ASN A 170 -9.92 4.27 3.44
CA ASN A 170 -11.20 4.98 3.56
C ASN A 170 -12.12 4.27 4.56
N PRO A 171 -12.60 4.94 5.63
CA PRO A 171 -13.42 4.30 6.65
C PRO A 171 -14.64 3.62 6.06
N ARG A 172 -14.99 2.43 6.54
CA ARG A 172 -16.11 1.60 6.09
C ARG A 172 -15.97 1.01 4.68
N LEU A 173 -15.09 1.54 3.81
CA LEU A 173 -14.89 1.09 2.44
C LEU A 173 -13.43 1.28 2.03
N THR A 174 -12.59 0.36 2.45
CA THR A 174 -11.20 0.30 2.00
C THR A 174 -11.14 0.10 0.50
N PHE A 175 -10.39 0.95 -0.20
CA PHE A 175 -10.06 0.72 -1.61
C PHE A 175 -8.85 -0.18 -1.70
N ALA A 176 -8.88 -1.17 -2.59
CA ALA A 176 -7.78 -2.10 -2.77
C ALA A 176 -7.48 -2.36 -4.25
N THR A 177 -6.21 -2.54 -4.54
CA THR A 177 -5.74 -2.91 -5.88
C THR A 177 -6.16 -4.34 -6.26
N PRO A 178 -6.52 -4.63 -7.51
CA PRO A 178 -6.77 -5.99 -7.93
C PRO A 178 -5.51 -6.88 -7.93
N THR A 179 -4.32 -6.31 -7.75
CA THR A 179 -3.06 -7.06 -7.69
C THR A 179 -2.93 -7.96 -6.48
N ILE A 180 -3.78 -7.78 -5.45
CA ILE A 180 -3.82 -8.65 -4.27
C ILE A 180 -4.63 -9.92 -4.49
N ILE A 181 -5.39 -10.02 -5.58
CA ILE A 181 -6.16 -11.21 -5.92
C ILE A 181 -5.22 -12.22 -6.58
N ALA A 182 -4.40 -12.86 -5.77
CA ALA A 182 -3.41 -13.84 -6.20
C ALA A 182 -3.98 -15.27 -6.33
N GLY A 183 -5.12 -15.54 -5.70
CA GLY A 183 -5.78 -16.84 -5.70
C GLY A 183 -5.30 -17.81 -4.62
N ASP A 184 -4.41 -17.37 -3.73
CA ASP A 184 -3.83 -18.18 -2.67
C ASP A 184 -3.75 -17.45 -1.30
N GLN A 185 -4.39 -16.30 -1.18
CA GLN A 185 -4.40 -15.43 0.00
C GLN A 185 -2.98 -15.02 0.49
N SER A 186 -2.00 -15.09 -0.40
CA SER A 186 -0.61 -14.78 -0.05
C SER A 186 -0.34 -13.29 0.19
N LEU A 187 -1.19 -12.41 -0.33
CA LEU A 187 -1.04 -10.95 -0.28
C LEU A 187 -2.04 -10.25 0.65
N VAL A 188 -2.77 -11.00 1.48
CA VAL A 188 -3.80 -10.45 2.38
C VAL A 188 -3.23 -9.63 3.55
N SER A 189 -1.92 -9.57 3.72
CA SER A 189 -1.30 -8.63 4.65
C SER A 189 -1.66 -7.17 4.32
N LEU A 190 -1.92 -6.85 3.04
CA LEU A 190 -2.47 -5.56 2.65
C LEU A 190 -3.82 -5.29 3.31
N VAL A 191 -4.71 -6.30 3.42
CA VAL A 191 -5.99 -6.14 4.11
C VAL A 191 -5.77 -5.87 5.60
N ALA A 192 -4.82 -6.56 6.23
CA ALA A 192 -4.45 -6.31 7.63
C ALA A 192 -3.90 -4.88 7.81
N HIS A 193 -3.11 -4.37 6.85
CA HIS A 193 -2.61 -3.00 6.81
C HIS A 193 -3.75 -1.99 6.75
N GLU A 194 -4.62 -2.09 5.75
CA GLU A 194 -5.72 -1.15 5.56
C GLU A 194 -6.75 -1.22 6.72
N LEU A 195 -6.95 -2.39 7.29
CA LEU A 195 -7.78 -2.55 8.50
C LEU A 195 -7.14 -1.86 9.71
N ALA A 196 -5.83 -1.96 9.88
CA ALA A 196 -5.09 -1.35 10.98
C ALA A 196 -5.23 0.18 10.99
N HIS A 197 -5.38 0.78 9.82
CA HIS A 197 -5.69 2.20 9.70
C HIS A 197 -7.00 2.61 10.39
N SER A 198 -7.88 1.69 10.67
CA SER A 198 -9.10 2.00 11.46
C SER A 198 -8.79 2.58 12.85
N TRP A 199 -7.60 2.31 13.37
CA TRP A 199 -7.03 2.92 14.58
C TRP A 199 -5.98 3.97 14.24
N SER A 200 -4.95 3.62 13.50
CA SER A 200 -3.87 4.52 13.10
C SER A 200 -4.17 5.14 11.72
N GLY A 201 -4.33 6.45 11.66
CA GLY A 201 -4.75 7.17 10.46
C GLY A 201 -6.20 7.66 10.55
N ASN A 202 -7.16 6.79 10.81
CA ASN A 202 -8.58 7.14 10.83
C ASN A 202 -9.05 7.59 12.22
N LEU A 203 -8.81 6.81 13.27
CA LEU A 203 -9.21 7.18 14.63
C LEU A 203 -8.28 8.24 15.20
N VAL A 204 -6.98 8.03 15.10
CA VAL A 204 -5.94 9.00 15.46
C VAL A 204 -5.16 9.31 14.20
N THR A 205 -5.25 10.54 13.72
CA THR A 205 -4.68 10.96 12.42
C THR A 205 -3.42 11.80 12.66
N ASN A 206 -2.42 11.70 11.80
CA ASN A 206 -1.31 12.65 11.77
C ASN A 206 -1.83 14.06 11.51
N ALA A 207 -1.41 15.04 12.33
CA ALA A 207 -1.90 16.42 12.20
C ALA A 207 -1.38 17.11 10.94
N THR A 208 -0.18 16.75 10.50
CA THR A 208 0.46 17.22 9.28
C THR A 208 1.09 16.05 8.51
N TRP A 209 1.37 16.23 7.23
CA TRP A 209 2.07 15.20 6.44
C TRP A 209 3.53 14.99 6.89
N ALA A 210 4.13 15.97 7.57
CA ALA A 210 5.43 15.82 8.23
C ALA A 210 5.41 14.82 9.41
N ASP A 211 4.23 14.49 9.93
CA ASP A 211 3.98 13.52 10.99
C ASP A 211 3.48 12.17 10.47
N PHE A 212 3.62 11.90 9.18
CA PHE A 212 3.01 10.75 8.51
C PHE A 212 3.42 9.39 9.09
N TRP A 213 4.60 9.30 9.69
CA TRP A 213 5.03 8.09 10.38
C TRP A 213 4.11 7.68 11.56
N LEU A 214 3.38 8.64 12.18
CA LEU A 214 2.36 8.35 13.19
C LEU A 214 1.15 7.62 12.61
N ASN A 215 0.91 7.77 11.33
CA ASN A 215 -0.08 7.01 10.58
C ASN A 215 0.52 5.66 10.18
N GLU A 216 1.47 5.64 9.26
CA GLU A 216 1.95 4.42 8.60
C GLU A 216 2.82 3.53 9.49
N GLY A 217 3.69 4.10 10.32
CA GLY A 217 4.54 3.31 11.20
C GLY A 217 3.75 2.49 12.21
N PHE A 218 2.68 3.07 12.78
CA PHE A 218 1.76 2.34 13.65
C PHE A 218 0.98 1.29 12.85
N THR A 219 0.56 1.61 11.65
CA THR A 219 -0.20 0.73 10.79
C THR A 219 0.61 -0.50 10.38
N VAL A 220 1.87 -0.35 9.96
CA VAL A 220 2.75 -1.50 9.68
C VAL A 220 3.01 -2.34 10.93
N TYR A 221 3.22 -1.70 12.09
CA TYR A 221 3.33 -2.44 13.35
C TYR A 221 2.05 -3.25 13.64
N PHE A 222 0.88 -2.67 13.43
CA PHE A 222 -0.41 -3.33 13.63
C PHE A 222 -0.66 -4.43 12.61
N GLU A 223 -0.35 -4.21 11.33
CA GLU A 223 -0.36 -5.24 10.29
C GLU A 223 0.43 -6.47 10.76
N ASN A 224 1.68 -6.26 11.19
CA ASN A 224 2.53 -7.35 11.69
C ASN A 224 1.92 -8.10 12.87
N ARG A 225 1.25 -7.40 13.79
CA ARG A 225 0.59 -8.00 14.96
C ARG A 225 -0.69 -8.74 14.58
N ILE A 226 -1.49 -8.24 13.64
CA ILE A 226 -2.67 -8.94 13.11
C ILE A 226 -2.22 -10.20 12.36
N MET A 227 -1.20 -10.09 11.50
CA MET A 227 -0.65 -11.24 10.77
C MET A 227 -0.03 -12.28 11.72
N GLU A 228 0.59 -11.86 12.83
CA GLU A 228 1.06 -12.78 13.88
C GLU A 228 -0.12 -13.52 14.54
N ALA A 229 -1.21 -12.82 14.84
CA ALA A 229 -2.38 -13.40 15.49
C ALA A 229 -3.13 -14.40 14.60
N VAL A 230 -3.28 -14.10 13.30
CA VAL A 230 -4.07 -14.93 12.36
C VAL A 230 -3.22 -16.04 11.72
N TYR A 231 -1.97 -15.73 11.33
CA TYR A 231 -1.11 -16.65 10.55
C TYR A 231 0.12 -17.14 11.30
N GLY A 232 0.32 -16.68 12.52
CA GLY A 232 1.45 -17.09 13.37
C GLY A 232 2.71 -16.26 13.14
N ARG A 233 3.65 -16.43 14.08
CA ARG A 233 4.86 -15.61 14.20
C ARG A 233 5.78 -15.72 13.00
N ASP A 234 5.94 -16.89 12.42
CA ASP A 234 6.86 -17.10 11.30
C ASP A 234 6.43 -16.29 10.07
N ARG A 235 5.11 -16.22 9.81
CA ARG A 235 4.56 -15.40 8.73
C ARG A 235 4.82 -13.92 8.98
N ALA A 236 4.58 -13.42 10.17
CA ALA A 236 4.84 -12.04 10.54
C ALA A 236 6.34 -11.68 10.42
N LEU A 237 7.24 -12.59 10.86
CA LEU A 237 8.69 -12.37 10.73
C LEU A 237 9.15 -12.37 9.26
N MET A 238 8.54 -13.15 8.38
CA MET A 238 8.84 -13.07 6.94
C MET A 238 8.48 -11.69 6.38
N LEU A 239 7.28 -11.17 6.69
CA LEU A 239 6.85 -9.84 6.26
C LEU A 239 7.77 -8.74 6.79
N GLN A 240 8.07 -8.75 8.10
CA GLN A 240 9.00 -7.79 8.69
C GLN A 240 10.41 -7.84 8.05
N SER A 241 10.88 -9.04 7.71
CA SER A 241 12.20 -9.20 7.09
C SER A 241 12.22 -8.69 5.64
N LEU A 242 11.11 -8.82 4.90
CA LEU A 242 10.96 -8.22 3.58
C LEU A 242 10.91 -6.69 3.67
N GLY A 243 10.06 -6.14 4.54
CA GLY A 243 9.97 -4.70 4.78
C GLY A 243 11.30 -4.08 5.24
N TRP A 244 12.08 -4.80 6.07
CA TRP A 244 13.44 -4.38 6.40
C TRP A 244 14.35 -4.29 5.16
N GLY A 245 14.23 -5.23 4.22
CA GLY A 245 14.97 -5.18 2.96
C GLY A 245 14.59 -3.98 2.11
N ASP A 246 13.31 -3.67 2.01
CA ASP A 246 12.79 -2.51 1.28
C ASP A 246 13.30 -1.20 1.92
N LEU A 247 13.23 -1.09 3.26
CA LEU A 247 13.77 0.07 3.99
C LEU A 247 15.27 0.25 3.76
N GLN A 248 16.07 -0.82 3.75
CA GLN A 248 17.51 -0.72 3.48
C GLN A 248 17.80 -0.11 2.11
N SER A 249 17.05 -0.51 1.09
CA SER A 249 17.15 0.06 -0.26
C SER A 249 16.76 1.54 -0.27
N THR A 250 15.64 1.87 0.36
CA THR A 250 15.15 3.25 0.47
C THR A 250 16.14 4.17 1.21
N LEU A 251 16.74 3.69 2.31
CA LEU A 251 17.74 4.46 3.07
C LEU A 251 19.03 4.71 2.27
N ALA A 252 19.37 3.83 1.34
CA ALA A 252 20.54 4.00 0.47
C ALA A 252 20.29 5.03 -0.65
N ASP A 253 19.05 5.17 -1.10
CA ASP A 253 18.67 5.99 -2.26
C ASP A 253 18.26 7.42 -1.87
N LEU A 254 17.70 7.61 -0.66
CA LEU A 254 17.20 8.91 -0.21
C LEU A 254 18.30 9.85 0.32
N PRO A 255 18.13 11.17 0.16
CA PRO A 255 18.91 12.14 0.90
C PRO A 255 18.80 11.90 2.42
N ALA A 256 19.91 12.03 3.15
CA ALA A 256 19.94 11.76 4.61
C ALA A 256 18.83 12.50 5.38
N ALA A 257 18.48 13.73 5.00
CA ALA A 257 17.42 14.50 5.64
C ALA A 257 16.03 13.84 5.53
N ASP A 258 15.78 13.12 4.44
CA ASP A 258 14.49 12.47 4.16
C ASP A 258 14.42 11.04 4.76
N THR A 259 15.46 10.60 5.47
CA THR A 259 15.46 9.33 6.22
C THR A 259 15.08 9.50 7.70
N ARG A 260 14.59 10.68 8.10
CA ARG A 260 14.02 10.96 9.43
C ARG A 260 12.56 10.57 9.50
N LEU A 261 12.06 10.21 10.69
CA LEU A 261 10.61 10.01 10.88
C LEU A 261 9.86 11.33 10.83
N LYS A 262 10.33 12.36 11.55
CA LYS A 262 9.78 13.72 11.42
C LYS A 262 10.45 14.42 10.25
N LEU A 263 9.70 14.60 9.16
CA LEU A 263 10.18 15.25 7.94
C LEU A 263 10.01 16.78 8.00
N ASP A 264 10.78 17.49 7.19
CA ASP A 264 10.51 18.87 6.80
C ASP A 264 9.96 18.89 5.37
N LEU A 265 8.65 19.09 5.26
CA LEU A 265 7.93 19.16 3.98
C LEU A 265 7.47 20.59 3.65
N ALA A 266 8.04 21.61 4.30
CA ALA A 266 7.68 23.00 4.02
C ALA A 266 8.01 23.37 2.57
N GLY A 267 6.98 23.72 1.79
CA GLY A 267 7.12 24.07 0.37
C GLY A 267 7.35 22.88 -0.58
N ARG A 268 7.24 21.65 -0.09
CA ARG A 268 7.35 20.42 -0.88
C ARG A 268 5.98 19.79 -1.11
N ASP A 269 5.88 18.93 -2.13
CA ASP A 269 4.71 18.07 -2.30
C ASP A 269 4.66 17.06 -1.13
N PRO A 270 3.54 16.94 -0.39
CA PRO A 270 3.42 15.95 0.67
C PRO A 270 3.67 14.51 0.21
N ASP A 271 3.39 14.18 -1.06
CA ASP A 271 3.64 12.84 -1.62
C ASP A 271 5.13 12.46 -1.65
N GLU A 272 6.05 13.44 -1.52
CA GLU A 272 7.49 13.17 -1.35
C GLU A 272 7.82 12.50 -0.01
N GLY A 273 6.94 12.62 0.99
CA GLY A 273 7.06 11.95 2.28
C GLY A 273 6.52 10.51 2.31
N LEU A 274 5.90 10.04 1.23
CA LEU A 274 5.34 8.67 1.11
C LEU A 274 6.45 7.67 0.75
N THR A 275 7.32 7.37 1.69
CA THR A 275 8.47 6.46 1.52
C THR A 275 8.50 5.42 2.63
N ASP A 276 9.21 4.29 2.44
CA ASP A 276 9.35 3.23 3.44
C ASP A 276 9.89 3.72 4.79
N VAL A 277 10.41 4.94 4.85
CA VAL A 277 10.85 5.55 6.12
C VAL A 277 9.66 5.75 7.07
N ALA A 278 8.55 6.31 6.60
CA ALA A 278 7.36 6.49 7.43
C ALA A 278 6.78 5.14 7.90
N TYR A 279 6.76 4.16 7.00
CA TYR A 279 6.22 2.81 7.18
C TYR A 279 7.14 1.95 8.04
N GLU A 280 8.24 1.53 7.47
CA GLU A 280 9.11 0.49 8.04
C GLU A 280 10.01 1.00 9.18
N LYS A 281 10.61 2.21 9.04
CA LYS A 281 11.37 2.80 10.15
C LYS A 281 10.44 3.17 11.30
N GLY A 282 9.21 3.65 11.01
CA GLY A 282 8.21 3.93 12.03
C GLY A 282 7.82 2.65 12.79
N ALA A 283 7.53 1.55 12.10
CA ALA A 283 7.24 0.25 12.72
C ALA A 283 8.44 -0.29 13.50
N ALA A 284 9.67 -0.16 12.97
CA ALA A 284 10.90 -0.57 13.64
C ALA A 284 11.09 0.14 14.98
N PHE A 285 10.73 1.42 15.06
CA PHE A 285 10.74 2.17 16.31
C PHE A 285 9.74 1.60 17.32
N LEU A 286 8.52 1.30 16.91
CA LEU A 286 7.50 0.69 17.79
C LEU A 286 7.90 -0.71 18.25
N HIS A 287 8.47 -1.55 17.38
CA HIS A 287 9.06 -2.84 17.76
C HIS A 287 10.22 -2.69 18.75
N THR A 288 11.03 -1.63 18.62
CA THR A 288 12.10 -1.35 19.57
C THR A 288 11.54 -0.94 20.94
N ILE A 289 10.46 -0.16 20.98
CA ILE A 289 9.77 0.16 22.23
C ILE A 289 9.17 -1.12 22.86
N GLU A 290 8.40 -1.90 22.09
CA GLU A 290 7.82 -3.17 22.56
C GLU A 290 8.89 -4.08 23.18
N ARG A 291 10.00 -4.29 22.48
CA ARG A 291 11.10 -5.14 22.96
C ARG A 291 11.71 -4.63 24.24
N THR A 292 11.82 -3.31 24.41
CA THR A 292 12.46 -2.68 25.56
C THR A 292 11.57 -2.68 26.81
N VAL A 293 10.25 -2.40 26.65
CA VAL A 293 9.33 -2.29 27.80
C VAL A 293 8.55 -3.58 28.08
N GLY A 294 8.56 -4.53 27.13
CA GLY A 294 7.77 -5.76 27.14
C GLY A 294 6.41 -5.59 26.48
N ARG A 295 5.97 -6.65 25.77
CA ARG A 295 4.74 -6.66 24.94
C ARG A 295 3.49 -6.28 25.72
N GLU A 296 3.25 -6.91 26.87
CA GLU A 296 2.07 -6.66 27.70
C GLU A 296 1.92 -5.19 28.08
N ARG A 297 3.01 -4.59 28.52
CA ARG A 297 3.03 -3.17 28.92
C ARG A 297 2.86 -2.24 27.72
N PHE A 298 3.44 -2.59 26.58
CA PHE A 298 3.31 -1.83 25.34
C PHE A 298 1.88 -1.90 24.81
N ASP A 299 1.26 -3.08 24.75
CA ASP A 299 -0.14 -3.27 24.31
C ASP A 299 -1.13 -2.51 25.20
N ALA A 300 -0.92 -2.52 26.51
CA ALA A 300 -1.76 -1.75 27.42
C ALA A 300 -1.67 -0.23 27.17
N TRP A 301 -0.45 0.28 26.89
CA TRP A 301 -0.27 1.67 26.53
C TRP A 301 -0.91 1.99 25.17
N LEU A 302 -0.74 1.14 24.14
CA LEU A 302 -1.35 1.34 22.81
C LEU A 302 -2.86 1.48 22.88
N LYS A 303 -3.53 0.55 23.59
CA LYS A 303 -5.00 0.66 23.81
C LYS A 303 -5.37 2.00 24.46
N GLY A 304 -4.64 2.39 25.49
CA GLY A 304 -4.85 3.68 26.18
C GLY A 304 -4.57 4.87 25.27
N TYR A 305 -3.55 4.81 24.42
CA TYR A 305 -3.21 5.88 23.49
C TYR A 305 -4.33 6.14 22.47
N PHE A 306 -4.87 5.10 21.85
CA PHE A 306 -5.95 5.23 20.87
C PHE A 306 -7.27 5.65 21.54
N GLU A 307 -7.53 5.23 22.77
CA GLU A 307 -8.72 5.66 23.51
C GLU A 307 -8.66 7.14 23.88
N ARG A 308 -7.53 7.59 24.44
CA ARG A 308 -7.35 9.01 24.86
C ARG A 308 -7.36 9.99 23.71
N ASN A 309 -6.88 9.56 22.56
CA ASN A 309 -6.70 10.41 21.39
C ASN A 309 -7.71 10.14 20.27
N ALA A 310 -8.77 9.37 20.55
CA ALA A 310 -9.79 9.02 19.57
C ALA A 310 -10.39 10.26 18.87
N PHE A 311 -10.46 10.20 17.54
CA PHE A 311 -10.95 11.26 16.66
C PHE A 311 -10.16 12.58 16.73
N ARG A 312 -8.90 12.52 17.13
CA ARG A 312 -8.03 13.69 17.22
C ARG A 312 -6.85 13.61 16.24
N PRO A 313 -6.38 14.75 15.72
CA PRO A 313 -5.12 14.84 15.05
C PRO A 313 -3.96 14.84 16.06
N MET A 314 -2.85 14.21 15.70
CA MET A 314 -1.65 14.10 16.53
C MET A 314 -0.42 14.60 15.78
N THR A 315 0.43 15.37 16.47
CA THR A 315 1.79 15.68 16.02
C THR A 315 2.79 14.74 16.69
N THR A 316 4.00 14.69 16.16
CA THR A 316 5.11 13.98 16.79
C THR A 316 5.37 14.45 18.22
N GLU A 317 5.26 15.75 18.48
CA GLU A 317 5.44 16.34 19.80
C GLU A 317 4.35 15.89 20.79
N MET A 318 3.09 15.87 20.36
CA MET A 318 1.96 15.36 21.16
C MET A 318 2.11 13.86 21.46
N PHE A 319 2.59 13.08 20.49
CA PHE A 319 2.94 11.67 20.72
C PHE A 319 4.04 11.53 21.78
N LEU A 320 5.09 12.34 21.70
CA LEU A 320 6.18 12.34 22.70
C LEU A 320 5.68 12.69 24.09
N GLU A 321 4.77 13.65 24.22
CA GLU A 321 4.12 13.99 25.48
C GLU A 321 3.32 12.82 26.06
N ASP A 322 2.48 12.17 25.22
CA ASP A 322 1.66 11.02 25.67
C ASP A 322 2.53 9.83 26.11
N ILE A 323 3.53 9.45 25.32
CA ILE A 323 4.37 8.29 25.64
C ILE A 323 5.23 8.53 26.89
N ARG A 324 5.73 9.76 27.09
CA ARG A 324 6.46 10.14 28.32
C ARG A 324 5.56 10.12 29.54
N ALA A 325 4.31 10.54 29.41
CA ALA A 325 3.36 10.55 30.52
C ALA A 325 2.90 9.15 30.93
N HIS A 326 2.81 8.19 30.00
CA HIS A 326 2.08 6.95 30.24
C HIS A 326 2.90 5.67 30.09
N LEU A 327 4.07 5.70 29.41
CA LEU A 327 4.91 4.52 29.17
C LEU A 327 6.38 4.75 29.53
N VAL A 328 7.00 5.80 28.97
CA VAL A 328 8.43 6.11 29.10
C VAL A 328 8.62 7.17 30.20
N THR A 329 8.32 6.81 31.43
CA THR A 329 8.20 7.75 32.56
C THR A 329 9.54 8.12 33.21
N THR A 330 10.67 7.61 32.72
CA THR A 330 12.00 7.92 33.25
C THR A 330 12.96 8.32 32.14
N LYS A 331 13.88 9.24 32.46
CA LYS A 331 14.92 9.66 31.53
C LYS A 331 15.83 8.51 31.11
N ALA A 332 16.12 7.58 32.02
CA ALA A 332 16.94 6.42 31.72
C ALA A 332 16.31 5.53 30.64
N LEU A 333 14.99 5.32 30.68
CA LEU A 333 14.26 4.54 29.67
C LEU A 333 14.21 5.30 28.32
N GLU A 334 13.99 6.62 28.35
CA GLU A 334 14.01 7.47 27.17
C GLU A 334 15.39 7.41 26.46
N ASP A 335 16.47 7.49 27.23
CA ASP A 335 17.84 7.39 26.70
C ASP A 335 18.13 5.99 26.14
N GLN A 336 17.67 4.94 26.81
CA GLN A 336 17.78 3.56 26.30
C GLN A 336 17.05 3.36 24.98
N LEU A 337 15.87 3.98 24.82
CA LEU A 337 15.08 3.95 23.60
C LEU A 337 15.67 4.82 22.49
N MET A 338 16.56 5.74 22.81
CA MET A 338 17.14 6.69 21.84
C MET A 338 16.05 7.45 21.03
N MET A 339 14.98 7.90 21.70
CA MET A 339 13.76 8.42 21.02
C MET A 339 14.06 9.57 20.06
N ASP A 340 14.93 10.52 20.45
CA ASP A 340 15.33 11.64 19.59
C ASP A 340 16.09 11.16 18.35
N ALA A 341 16.92 10.11 18.48
CA ALA A 341 17.63 9.55 17.35
C ALA A 341 16.68 8.87 16.35
N TRP A 342 15.67 8.13 16.83
CA TRP A 342 14.67 7.53 15.96
C TRP A 342 13.89 8.57 15.16
N ILE A 343 13.46 9.64 15.81
CA ILE A 343 12.53 10.62 15.24
C ILE A 343 13.25 11.67 14.38
N TYR A 344 14.32 12.26 14.90
CA TYR A 344 14.93 13.46 14.33
C TYR A 344 16.29 13.23 13.65
N GLN A 345 16.90 12.03 13.80
CA GLN A 345 18.19 11.74 13.16
C GLN A 345 18.01 10.89 11.89
N PRO A 346 18.88 11.09 10.88
CA PRO A 346 18.86 10.26 9.67
C PRO A 346 19.33 8.83 9.95
N GLY A 347 18.95 7.92 9.06
CA GLY A 347 19.34 6.50 9.13
C GLY A 347 18.68 5.74 10.27
N MET A 348 19.29 4.64 10.67
CA MET A 348 18.80 3.77 11.75
C MET A 348 19.63 3.97 13.04
N PRO A 349 18.97 4.13 14.20
CA PRO A 349 19.68 4.17 15.48
C PRO A 349 20.36 2.86 15.83
N SER A 350 21.45 2.93 16.63
CA SER A 350 22.29 1.78 16.99
C SER A 350 21.59 0.73 17.88
N ASN A 351 20.45 1.07 18.49
CA ASN A 351 19.65 0.13 19.28
C ASN A 351 18.64 -0.67 18.44
N TRP A 352 18.59 -0.46 17.11
CA TRP A 352 17.80 -1.27 16.21
C TRP A 352 18.35 -2.69 16.11
N VAL A 353 17.46 -3.67 16.15
CA VAL A 353 17.76 -5.09 15.89
C VAL A 353 16.88 -5.55 14.74
N PRO A 354 17.45 -5.81 13.56
CA PRO A 354 16.72 -6.27 12.41
C PRO A 354 15.95 -7.57 12.68
N PRO A 355 14.74 -7.73 12.08
CA PRO A 355 14.01 -8.99 12.15
C PRO A 355 14.75 -10.06 11.34
N VAL A 356 14.74 -11.30 11.87
CA VAL A 356 15.32 -12.46 11.19
C VAL A 356 14.25 -13.56 11.13
N SER A 357 13.87 -13.95 9.91
CA SER A 357 13.01 -15.12 9.69
C SER A 357 13.84 -16.38 9.47
N GLY A 358 13.64 -17.38 10.32
CA GLY A 358 14.27 -18.69 10.12
C GLY A 358 13.81 -19.40 8.83
N ALA A 359 12.62 -19.09 8.35
CA ALA A 359 12.09 -19.61 7.08
C ALA A 359 12.92 -19.16 5.85
N PHE A 360 13.61 -18.03 5.95
CA PHE A 360 14.44 -17.52 4.84
C PHE A 360 15.83 -18.16 4.75
N ALA A 361 16.32 -18.82 5.79
CA ALA A 361 17.64 -19.44 5.75
C ALA A 361 17.84 -20.45 4.58
N PRO A 362 16.90 -21.42 4.33
CA PRO A 362 17.02 -22.29 3.18
C PRO A 362 16.83 -21.55 1.84
N VAL A 363 16.04 -20.46 1.80
CA VAL A 363 15.86 -19.63 0.62
C VAL A 363 17.17 -18.92 0.26
N ASP A 364 17.84 -18.32 1.25
CA ASP A 364 19.13 -17.63 1.05
C ASP A 364 20.23 -18.59 0.58
N VAL A 365 20.23 -19.85 1.07
CA VAL A 365 21.13 -20.91 0.57
C VAL A 365 20.85 -21.22 -0.91
N ALA A 366 19.58 -21.43 -1.28
CA ALA A 366 19.20 -21.70 -2.66
C ALA A 366 19.49 -20.51 -3.58
N ALA A 367 19.25 -19.29 -3.12
CA ALA A 367 19.56 -18.08 -3.86
C ALA A 367 21.06 -17.95 -4.11
N ARG A 368 21.91 -18.16 -3.10
CA ARG A 368 23.36 -18.18 -3.29
C ARG A 368 23.79 -19.26 -4.28
N ALA A 369 23.28 -20.48 -4.14
CA ALA A 369 23.61 -21.58 -5.02
C ALA A 369 23.28 -21.28 -6.49
N PHE A 370 22.14 -20.62 -6.77
CA PHE A 370 21.78 -20.25 -8.14
C PHE A 370 22.51 -18.99 -8.60
N PHE A 371 22.39 -17.89 -7.86
CA PHE A 371 22.85 -16.58 -8.32
C PHE A 371 24.38 -16.42 -8.24
N ALA A 372 25.00 -16.88 -7.16
CA ALA A 372 26.44 -16.75 -6.96
C ALA A 372 27.24 -17.94 -7.53
N ASP A 373 26.81 -19.16 -7.20
CA ASP A 373 27.55 -20.40 -7.55
C ASP A 373 27.13 -20.96 -8.93
N ARG A 374 26.16 -20.31 -9.62
CA ARG A 374 25.69 -20.64 -10.97
C ARG A 374 25.12 -22.06 -11.08
N GLY A 375 24.43 -22.52 -10.04
CA GLY A 375 23.71 -23.80 -10.06
C GLY A 375 22.49 -23.76 -11.01
N PRO A 376 21.91 -24.92 -11.34
CA PRO A 376 20.74 -24.99 -12.22
C PRO A 376 19.47 -24.54 -11.50
N ALA A 377 18.55 -23.90 -12.22
CA ALA A 377 17.26 -23.47 -11.67
C ALA A 377 16.38 -24.66 -11.20
N SER A 378 16.58 -25.86 -11.77
CA SER A 378 15.89 -27.08 -11.36
C SER A 378 16.20 -27.54 -9.92
N ALA A 379 17.27 -27.03 -9.30
CA ALA A 379 17.60 -27.30 -7.91
C ALA A 379 16.85 -26.38 -6.92
N ILE A 380 16.14 -25.35 -7.41
CA ILE A 380 15.37 -24.42 -6.58
C ILE A 380 14.05 -25.10 -6.17
N PRO A 381 13.73 -25.23 -4.88
CA PRO A 381 12.49 -25.88 -4.42
C PRO A 381 11.27 -24.96 -4.53
N TRP A 382 11.12 -24.25 -5.65
CA TRP A 382 10.16 -23.19 -5.92
C TRP A 382 8.71 -23.56 -5.61
N ALA A 383 8.29 -24.76 -6.00
CA ALA A 383 6.90 -25.20 -5.84
C ALA A 383 6.48 -25.36 -4.37
N GLY A 384 7.46 -25.64 -3.47
CA GLY A 384 7.21 -25.77 -2.04
C GLY A 384 7.26 -24.45 -1.26
N TRP A 385 7.64 -23.36 -1.91
CA TRP A 385 7.79 -22.07 -1.26
C TRP A 385 6.50 -21.26 -1.25
N SER A 386 6.28 -20.55 -0.14
CA SER A 386 5.30 -19.47 -0.05
C SER A 386 5.67 -18.30 -0.97
N THR A 387 4.72 -17.43 -1.23
CA THR A 387 4.98 -16.19 -1.99
C THR A 387 6.09 -15.35 -1.37
N GLN A 388 6.16 -15.24 -0.04
CA GLN A 388 7.20 -14.47 0.66
C GLN A 388 8.60 -15.08 0.49
N GLU A 389 8.71 -16.39 0.49
CA GLU A 389 9.98 -17.09 0.20
C GLU A 389 10.41 -16.87 -1.26
N ARG A 390 9.46 -16.92 -2.19
CA ARG A 390 9.71 -16.60 -3.61
C ARG A 390 10.14 -15.15 -3.82
N GLN A 391 9.48 -14.21 -3.13
CA GLN A 391 9.89 -12.80 -3.13
C GLN A 391 11.31 -12.65 -2.59
N ARG A 392 11.63 -13.28 -1.44
CA ARG A 392 12.98 -13.27 -0.86
C ARG A 392 14.03 -13.77 -1.85
N PHE A 393 13.74 -14.87 -2.56
CA PHE A 393 14.65 -15.44 -3.56
C PHE A 393 14.89 -14.46 -4.71
N LEU A 394 13.83 -13.89 -5.30
CA LEU A 394 13.92 -12.95 -6.42
C LEU A 394 14.53 -11.59 -6.03
N ALA A 395 14.46 -11.22 -4.76
CA ALA A 395 15.10 -10.01 -4.23
C ALA A 395 16.62 -10.16 -4.01
N TRP A 396 17.19 -11.38 -4.16
CA TRP A 396 18.62 -11.58 -3.94
C TRP A 396 19.48 -10.74 -4.91
N ARG A 397 20.52 -10.15 -4.38
CA ARG A 397 21.52 -9.38 -5.15
C ARG A 397 22.92 -9.74 -4.63
N PRO A 398 23.97 -9.72 -5.48
CA PRO A 398 25.34 -9.97 -5.05
C PRO A 398 25.84 -8.86 -4.13
N GLU A 399 26.65 -9.22 -3.13
CA GLU A 399 27.29 -8.25 -2.23
C GLU A 399 28.21 -7.32 -3.05
N GLY A 400 28.03 -6.00 -2.90
CA GLY A 400 28.82 -5.00 -3.63
C GLY A 400 28.50 -4.90 -5.12
N GLY A 401 27.44 -5.56 -5.60
CA GLY A 401 26.98 -5.45 -6.98
C GLY A 401 26.39 -4.06 -7.25
N ALA A 402 27.07 -3.30 -8.11
CA ALA A 402 26.51 -2.05 -8.62
C ALA A 402 25.27 -2.36 -9.48
N ALA A 403 24.25 -1.53 -9.38
CA ALA A 403 23.16 -1.51 -10.36
C ALA A 403 23.78 -1.42 -11.78
N GLY A 404 23.36 -2.29 -12.70
CA GLY A 404 23.88 -2.33 -14.07
C GLY A 404 25.05 -3.29 -14.32
N ALA A 405 25.47 -4.12 -13.34
CA ALA A 405 26.42 -5.20 -13.60
C ALA A 405 25.68 -6.46 -14.07
N ASP A 406 26.13 -7.07 -15.16
CA ASP A 406 25.63 -8.36 -15.67
C ASP A 406 26.05 -9.50 -14.73
N TRP A 407 25.35 -9.66 -13.60
CA TRP A 407 25.63 -10.72 -12.62
C TRP A 407 24.95 -12.05 -12.97
N LEU A 408 23.99 -12.05 -13.91
CA LEU A 408 23.42 -13.25 -14.54
C LEU A 408 23.76 -13.30 -16.04
N THR A 409 24.04 -14.48 -16.51
CA THR A 409 24.19 -14.73 -17.94
C THR A 409 22.82 -14.90 -18.63
N PRO A 410 22.71 -14.65 -19.95
CA PRO A 410 21.48 -14.94 -20.70
C PRO A 410 21.00 -16.39 -20.56
N ALA A 411 21.90 -17.35 -20.41
CA ALA A 411 21.58 -18.77 -20.22
C ALA A 411 20.93 -19.00 -18.84
N GLN A 412 21.44 -18.36 -17.79
CA GLN A 412 20.86 -18.45 -16.44
C GLN A 412 19.46 -17.78 -16.38
N LEU A 413 19.29 -16.64 -17.05
CA LEU A 413 17.98 -15.97 -17.15
C LEU A 413 16.96 -16.86 -17.87
N ALA A 414 17.37 -17.51 -18.97
CA ALA A 414 16.51 -18.42 -19.71
C ALA A 414 16.17 -19.69 -18.90
N ASP A 415 17.14 -20.26 -18.16
CA ASP A 415 16.91 -21.39 -17.26
C ASP A 415 15.94 -21.02 -16.12
N LEU A 416 16.15 -19.86 -15.48
CA LEU A 416 15.29 -19.36 -14.42
C LEU A 416 13.85 -19.16 -14.91
N GLU A 417 13.68 -18.42 -16.02
CA GLU A 417 12.38 -18.13 -16.62
C GLU A 417 11.60 -19.39 -16.99
N ALA A 418 12.27 -20.33 -17.67
CA ALA A 418 11.64 -21.55 -18.15
C ALA A 418 11.31 -22.53 -17.02
N THR A 419 12.24 -22.73 -16.07
CA THR A 419 12.08 -23.69 -14.98
C THR A 419 11.04 -23.23 -13.96
N LEU A 420 11.03 -21.94 -13.60
CA LEU A 420 10.08 -21.37 -12.63
C LEU A 420 8.78 -20.86 -13.29
N LYS A 421 8.66 -20.96 -14.62
CA LYS A 421 7.50 -20.52 -15.42
C LYS A 421 7.13 -19.05 -15.21
N LEU A 422 8.13 -18.18 -15.10
CA LEU A 422 7.92 -16.77 -14.72
C LEU A 422 7.13 -15.93 -15.75
N ARG A 423 7.02 -16.40 -17.00
CA ARG A 423 6.13 -15.80 -18.01
C ARG A 423 4.64 -16.04 -17.73
N GLU A 424 4.34 -17.15 -17.06
CA GLU A 424 2.98 -17.63 -16.77
C GLU A 424 2.54 -17.22 -15.36
N GLU A 425 3.45 -16.58 -14.59
CA GLU A 425 3.20 -16.16 -13.22
C GLU A 425 2.03 -15.13 -13.18
N GLY A 426 1.08 -15.36 -12.27
CA GLY A 426 -0.10 -14.52 -12.08
C GLY A 426 0.02 -13.55 -10.92
N ASN A 427 0.90 -13.84 -9.94
CA ASN A 427 1.12 -12.98 -8.79
C ASN A 427 1.93 -11.75 -9.18
N ALA A 428 1.34 -10.56 -9.08
CA ALA A 428 1.92 -9.31 -9.55
C ALA A 428 3.26 -8.96 -8.85
N GLU A 429 3.43 -9.31 -7.58
CA GLU A 429 4.68 -9.09 -6.84
C GLU A 429 5.82 -9.96 -7.41
N LEU A 430 5.53 -11.21 -7.75
CA LEU A 430 6.52 -12.11 -8.34
C LEU A 430 6.85 -11.74 -9.80
N VAL A 431 5.83 -11.35 -10.58
CA VAL A 431 6.04 -10.84 -11.95
C VAL A 431 6.91 -9.60 -11.92
N PHE A 432 6.62 -8.65 -11.03
CA PHE A 432 7.41 -7.44 -10.86
C PHE A 432 8.87 -7.76 -10.52
N ALA A 433 9.10 -8.60 -9.51
CA ALA A 433 10.45 -8.97 -9.08
C ALA A 433 11.26 -9.65 -10.19
N TRP A 434 10.62 -10.49 -10.99
CA TRP A 434 11.24 -11.09 -12.17
C TRP A 434 11.57 -10.05 -13.26
N LEU A 435 10.59 -9.17 -13.56
CA LEU A 435 10.77 -8.15 -14.60
C LEU A 435 11.87 -7.15 -14.25
N ASP A 436 12.02 -6.81 -12.98
CA ASP A 436 13.12 -5.95 -12.50
C ASP A 436 14.49 -6.60 -12.79
N ILE A 437 14.66 -7.90 -12.45
CA ILE A 437 15.87 -8.65 -12.80
C ILE A 437 16.08 -8.67 -14.32
N ALA A 438 15.03 -8.95 -15.10
CA ALA A 438 15.13 -9.08 -16.54
C ALA A 438 15.52 -7.76 -17.23
N VAL A 439 14.99 -6.63 -16.75
CA VAL A 439 15.34 -5.29 -17.26
C VAL A 439 16.78 -4.93 -16.94
N GLN A 440 17.26 -5.16 -15.72
CA GLN A 440 18.63 -4.89 -15.31
C GLN A 440 19.67 -5.68 -16.13
N HIS A 441 19.26 -6.80 -16.73
CA HIS A 441 20.11 -7.63 -17.59
C HIS A 441 19.79 -7.50 -19.08
N ARG A 442 18.97 -6.56 -19.50
CA ARG A 442 18.52 -6.34 -20.89
C ARG A 442 18.00 -7.62 -21.55
N TYR A 443 17.29 -8.43 -20.77
CA TYR A 443 16.81 -9.73 -21.21
C TYR A 443 15.62 -9.60 -22.16
N GLN A 444 15.92 -9.55 -23.46
CA GLN A 444 14.95 -9.32 -24.54
C GLN A 444 13.72 -10.26 -24.52
N PRO A 445 13.84 -11.57 -24.17
CA PRO A 445 12.67 -12.47 -24.15
C PRO A 445 11.58 -12.07 -23.13
N ALA A 446 11.89 -11.29 -22.08
CA ALA A 446 10.91 -10.83 -21.10
C ALA A 446 10.13 -9.58 -21.54
N VAL A 447 10.58 -8.86 -22.60
CA VAL A 447 9.96 -7.60 -23.04
C VAL A 447 8.47 -7.73 -23.35
N PRO A 448 7.94 -8.77 -24.00
CA PRO A 448 6.50 -8.91 -24.21
C PRO A 448 5.69 -9.02 -22.91
N THR A 449 6.25 -9.66 -21.87
CA THR A 449 5.63 -9.75 -20.54
C THR A 449 5.67 -8.39 -19.84
N LEU A 450 6.79 -7.67 -19.93
CA LEU A 450 6.94 -6.31 -19.40
C LEU A 450 5.93 -5.35 -20.03
N GLU A 451 5.80 -5.37 -21.37
CA GLU A 451 4.84 -4.52 -22.08
C GLU A 451 3.40 -4.81 -21.66
N ARG A 452 3.02 -6.10 -21.59
CA ARG A 452 1.70 -6.49 -21.11
C ARG A 452 1.48 -6.02 -19.67
N PHE A 453 2.43 -6.26 -18.76
CA PHE A 453 2.32 -5.87 -17.35
C PHE A 453 2.13 -4.36 -17.20
N LEU A 454 2.99 -3.54 -17.82
CA LEU A 454 2.92 -2.08 -17.72
C LEU A 454 1.72 -1.45 -18.45
N THR A 455 1.12 -2.11 -19.45
CA THR A 455 -0.10 -1.61 -20.10
C THR A 455 -1.39 -2.00 -19.40
N THR A 456 -1.35 -2.99 -18.52
CA THR A 456 -2.54 -3.48 -17.77
C THR A 456 -2.49 -3.15 -16.29
N MET A 457 -1.39 -2.59 -15.77
CA MET A 457 -1.13 -2.34 -14.37
C MET A 457 -0.82 -0.87 -14.13
N GLY A 458 -1.56 -0.21 -13.24
CA GLY A 458 -1.36 1.21 -12.91
C GLY A 458 -0.73 1.46 -11.53
N ARG A 459 -0.48 0.41 -10.74
CA ARG A 459 0.06 0.52 -9.38
C ARG A 459 1.47 1.10 -9.41
N ARG A 460 1.64 2.28 -8.76
CA ARG A 460 2.89 3.05 -8.79
C ARG A 460 4.11 2.25 -8.28
N LYS A 461 3.93 1.40 -7.26
CA LYS A 461 4.94 0.50 -6.70
C LYS A 461 5.65 -0.35 -7.77
N PHE A 462 4.93 -0.75 -8.83
CA PHE A 462 5.48 -1.55 -9.92
C PHE A 462 5.89 -0.70 -11.12
N VAL A 463 5.05 0.26 -11.45
CA VAL A 463 5.21 1.05 -12.70
C VAL A 463 6.45 1.93 -12.63
N LEU A 464 6.61 2.70 -11.52
CA LEU A 464 7.72 3.65 -11.40
C LEU A 464 9.10 2.96 -11.41
N PRO A 465 9.36 1.89 -10.60
CA PRO A 465 10.67 1.23 -10.62
C PRO A 465 11.00 0.62 -11.98
N LEU A 466 10.05 -0.03 -12.65
CA LEU A 466 10.31 -0.64 -13.97
C LEU A 466 10.63 0.39 -15.04
N PHE A 467 9.96 1.55 -15.07
CA PHE A 467 10.35 2.64 -15.98
C PHE A 467 11.68 3.27 -15.59
N THR A 468 11.99 3.38 -14.31
CA THR A 468 13.27 3.88 -13.81
C THR A 468 14.41 2.92 -14.22
N SER A 469 14.24 1.62 -14.01
CA SER A 469 15.21 0.60 -14.44
C SER A 469 15.42 0.61 -15.95
N LEU A 470 14.33 0.65 -16.75
CA LEU A 470 14.43 0.77 -18.21
C LEU A 470 15.21 2.03 -18.62
N TRP A 471 14.92 3.16 -17.99
CA TRP A 471 15.57 4.43 -18.33
C TRP A 471 17.07 4.41 -18.02
N ALA A 472 17.47 3.73 -16.97
CA ALA A 472 18.86 3.54 -16.56
C ALA A 472 19.65 2.65 -17.55
N GLU A 473 18.95 1.74 -18.28
CA GLU A 473 19.57 0.82 -19.25
C GLU A 473 19.92 1.47 -20.61
N GLY A 474 20.02 2.80 -20.67
CA GLY A 474 20.51 3.55 -21.81
C GLY A 474 19.64 3.40 -23.06
N ASP A 475 20.26 3.32 -24.23
CA ASP A 475 19.54 3.30 -25.51
C ASP A 475 18.60 2.10 -25.67
N TRP A 476 18.98 0.94 -25.17
CA TRP A 476 18.14 -0.26 -25.19
C TRP A 476 16.84 -0.04 -24.40
N GLY A 477 16.97 0.39 -23.16
CA GLY A 477 15.81 0.59 -22.29
C GLY A 477 14.94 1.77 -22.73
N ARG A 478 15.53 2.90 -23.18
CA ARG A 478 14.81 4.05 -23.69
C ARG A 478 14.02 3.75 -24.96
N ALA A 479 14.56 2.91 -25.85
CA ALA A 479 13.86 2.45 -27.04
C ALA A 479 12.58 1.64 -26.70
N ILE A 480 12.54 0.98 -25.55
CA ILE A 480 11.37 0.26 -25.05
C ILE A 480 10.47 1.22 -24.25
N ALA A 481 11.03 1.96 -23.30
CA ALA A 481 10.27 2.80 -22.37
C ALA A 481 9.44 3.89 -23.07
N THR A 482 10.00 4.60 -24.04
CA THR A 482 9.34 5.72 -24.67
C THR A 482 8.03 5.33 -25.37
N PRO A 483 7.98 4.39 -26.33
CA PRO A 483 6.75 3.99 -26.99
C PRO A 483 5.78 3.27 -26.04
N LEU A 484 6.31 2.51 -25.07
CA LEU A 484 5.51 1.79 -24.08
C LEU A 484 4.78 2.77 -23.17
N TYR A 485 5.50 3.78 -22.65
CA TYR A 485 4.90 4.78 -21.77
C TYR A 485 3.83 5.62 -22.51
N ALA A 486 4.07 6.00 -23.76
CA ALA A 486 3.06 6.71 -24.55
C ALA A 486 1.74 5.90 -24.68
N ARG A 487 1.82 4.57 -24.78
CA ARG A 487 0.64 3.69 -24.82
C ARG A 487 -0.03 3.51 -23.45
N ALA A 488 0.79 3.35 -22.40
CA ALA A 488 0.29 3.01 -21.05
C ALA A 488 -0.22 4.24 -20.27
N ARG A 489 0.41 5.40 -20.45
CA ARG A 489 0.15 6.63 -19.71
C ARG A 489 -1.33 7.04 -19.62
N PRO A 490 -2.15 6.97 -20.70
CA PRO A 490 -3.57 7.33 -20.62
C PRO A 490 -4.39 6.46 -19.64
N GLY A 491 -3.91 5.27 -19.31
CA GLY A 491 -4.54 4.35 -18.34
C GLY A 491 -4.09 4.58 -16.90
N TYR A 492 -3.10 5.44 -16.65
CA TYR A 492 -2.55 5.64 -15.32
C TYR A 492 -3.21 6.79 -14.55
N HIS A 493 -3.27 6.65 -13.24
CA HIS A 493 -3.66 7.73 -12.34
C HIS A 493 -2.63 8.87 -12.33
N PRO A 494 -3.03 10.16 -12.12
CA PRO A 494 -2.11 11.29 -12.03
C PRO A 494 -0.92 11.09 -11.08
N VAL A 495 -1.11 10.46 -9.93
CA VAL A 495 -0.02 10.11 -8.99
C VAL A 495 1.07 9.28 -9.67
N THR A 496 0.69 8.29 -10.47
CA THR A 496 1.64 7.47 -11.23
C THR A 496 2.27 8.23 -12.39
N THR A 497 1.44 8.94 -13.18
CA THR A 497 1.97 9.69 -14.34
C THR A 497 2.93 10.79 -13.93
N ASN A 498 2.65 11.55 -12.86
CA ASN A 498 3.55 12.60 -12.39
C ASN A 498 4.94 12.02 -12.02
N SER A 499 4.96 10.87 -11.36
CA SER A 499 6.22 10.20 -10.99
C SER A 499 6.99 9.69 -12.20
N VAL A 500 6.32 9.07 -13.17
CA VAL A 500 6.96 8.51 -14.37
C VAL A 500 7.34 9.62 -15.37
N ASP A 501 6.54 10.68 -15.51
CA ASP A 501 6.85 11.86 -16.33
C ASP A 501 8.19 12.50 -15.88
N ALA A 502 8.50 12.48 -14.60
CA ALA A 502 9.77 12.97 -14.06
C ALA A 502 10.99 12.13 -14.49
N VAL A 503 10.79 10.84 -14.78
CA VAL A 503 11.86 9.90 -15.19
C VAL A 503 12.00 9.83 -16.71
N VAL A 504 10.90 9.58 -17.42
CA VAL A 504 10.89 9.28 -18.86
C VAL A 504 10.69 10.56 -19.69
N GLY A 505 10.16 11.60 -19.09
CA GLY A 505 9.63 12.76 -19.78
C GLY A 505 8.16 12.54 -20.20
N ARG A 506 7.43 13.63 -20.33
CA ARG A 506 6.04 13.58 -20.79
C ARG A 506 6.02 13.34 -22.30
N PRO A 507 5.35 12.27 -22.81
CA PRO A 507 5.28 12.00 -24.24
C PRO A 507 4.44 13.01 -25.01
#